data_98872cde2fdc91adacf67b9d7ebf8390
#
_entry.id   98872cde2fdc91adacf67b9d7ebf8390
#
_cell.length_a   1.000
_cell.length_b   1.000
_cell.length_c   1.000
_cell.angle_alpha   90.00
_cell.angle_beta   90.00
_cell.angle_gamma   90.00
#
_symmetry.space_group_name_H-M   'P 1'
#
loop_
_entity.id
_entity.type
_entity.pdbx_description
1 polymer ?
#
loop_
_entity_poly.entity_id
_entity_poly.type
_entity_poly.pdbx_seq_one_letter_code
_entity_poly.pdbx_strand_id
1 'polypeptide(L)'
;MTVEEYKKLNDCLNECFIRLEENDWFLLKNLKSFDKISKSFIEIVNEYDLDLNINSDYISFDDIYTLTREIITDISSSFLPIFDTIIESGELDFSYEGEYNTSHFVYSRSKIVSLININRTNTYEDIIVLIHEFMHKVSYGNALNRYFFSEFISIYFEEYARKKLLKKGISKNSLNSQNKRIAYTLKISKDFISYSNILFAYEKIGKIDRNSYEFLNEYFASTEKNIFENECEMFLQKAKKIENEYKMSILYEKKFSEKELYIKICKRLSGEYRYILGTVLAYYALEHCNKEDIVYLSWYINDEEFRNISFFECLNKIGISSDITINDCTDVIRKVLENNSYKKGR
;
A
#
# COMPACT_ATOMS: atom_id res chain seq x y z
N MET A 1 18.50 24.11 2.21
CA MET A 1 17.27 24.81 2.71
C MET A 1 17.60 26.12 3.39
N THR A 2 16.76 27.14 3.21
CA THR A 2 16.83 28.43 3.89
C THR A 2 16.17 28.39 5.29
N VAL A 3 16.42 29.42 6.12
CA VAL A 3 15.77 29.53 7.44
C VAL A 3 14.24 29.60 7.33
N GLU A 4 13.73 30.26 6.30
CA GLU A 4 12.28 30.37 6.03
C GLU A 4 11.66 29.01 5.65
N GLU A 5 12.38 28.20 4.88
CA GLU A 5 11.93 26.85 4.52
C GLU A 5 11.91 25.92 5.73
N TYR A 6 12.92 25.97 6.61
CA TYR A 6 12.89 25.23 7.87
C TYR A 6 11.73 25.65 8.77
N LYS A 7 11.41 26.95 8.81
CA LYS A 7 10.26 27.45 9.56
C LYS A 7 8.96 26.83 9.01
N LYS A 8 8.73 26.90 7.69
CA LYS A 8 7.55 26.30 7.06
C LYS A 8 7.47 24.80 7.29
N LEU A 9 8.60 24.08 7.25
CA LEU A 9 8.65 22.66 7.56
C LEU A 9 8.19 22.39 9.00
N ASN A 10 8.71 23.13 9.97
CA ASN A 10 8.35 22.96 11.37
C ASN A 10 6.88 23.29 11.63
N ASP A 11 6.35 24.35 11.02
CA ASP A 11 4.94 24.72 11.13
C ASP A 11 4.05 23.57 10.57
N CYS A 12 4.41 23.02 9.40
CA CYS A 12 3.69 21.89 8.82
C CYS A 12 3.79 20.62 9.69
N LEU A 13 4.98 20.29 10.20
CA LEU A 13 5.18 19.13 11.06
C LEU A 13 4.42 19.24 12.38
N ASN A 14 4.41 20.42 13.00
CA ASN A 14 3.65 20.66 14.22
C ASN A 14 2.15 20.42 14.00
N GLU A 15 1.59 20.95 12.92
CA GLU A 15 0.20 20.73 12.56
C GLU A 15 -0.12 19.26 12.24
N CYS A 16 0.79 18.56 11.58
CA CYS A 16 0.68 17.13 11.34
C CYS A 16 0.74 16.34 12.66
N PHE A 17 1.72 16.65 13.51
CA PHE A 17 2.00 15.90 14.74
C PHE A 17 0.84 15.96 15.74
N ILE A 18 0.20 17.12 15.89
CA ILE A 18 -0.99 17.29 16.74
C ILE A 18 -2.17 16.42 16.28
N ARG A 19 -2.16 15.99 15.00
CA ARG A 19 -3.27 15.25 14.37
C ARG A 19 -2.94 13.82 14.04
N LEU A 20 -1.84 13.29 14.58
CA LEU A 20 -1.51 11.88 14.43
C LEU A 20 -2.60 11.02 15.06
N GLU A 21 -3.03 10.02 14.30
CA GLU A 21 -3.98 9.00 14.74
C GLU A 21 -3.24 7.78 15.31
N GLU A 22 -3.97 6.84 15.83
CA GLU A 22 -3.45 5.62 16.46
C GLU A 22 -2.50 4.81 15.56
N ASN A 23 -2.83 4.75 14.26
CA ASN A 23 -2.01 4.11 13.23
C ASN A 23 -0.66 4.78 13.05
N ASP A 24 -0.63 6.12 13.08
CA ASP A 24 0.57 6.91 12.92
C ASP A 24 1.49 6.72 14.13
N TRP A 25 0.93 6.70 15.33
CA TRP A 25 1.67 6.41 16.55
C TRP A 25 2.23 4.99 16.58
N PHE A 26 1.48 4.00 16.09
CA PHE A 26 1.98 2.63 15.93
C PHE A 26 3.17 2.62 14.96
N LEU A 27 3.05 3.31 13.84
CA LEU A 27 4.11 3.45 12.84
C LEU A 27 5.39 4.04 13.46
N LEU A 28 5.28 5.17 14.17
CA LEU A 28 6.43 5.83 14.81
C LEU A 28 7.11 4.94 15.84
N LYS A 29 6.36 4.20 16.66
CA LYS A 29 6.91 3.26 17.66
C LYS A 29 7.71 2.13 17.01
N ASN A 30 7.34 1.69 15.83
CA ASN A 30 7.97 0.58 15.12
C ASN A 30 8.89 1.03 13.97
N LEU A 31 9.14 2.34 13.86
CA LEU A 31 9.83 2.95 12.72
C LEU A 31 11.17 2.31 12.39
N LYS A 32 11.97 1.96 13.42
CA LYS A 32 13.29 1.36 13.21
C LYS A 32 13.22 0.01 12.49
N SER A 33 12.22 -0.81 12.80
CA SER A 33 11.99 -2.09 12.12
C SER A 33 11.51 -1.87 10.70
N PHE A 34 10.60 -0.92 10.52
CA PHE A 34 10.00 -0.60 9.25
C PHE A 34 10.97 0.07 8.27
N ASP A 35 11.84 0.95 8.78
CA ASP A 35 12.93 1.55 8.00
C ASP A 35 13.87 0.47 7.45
N LYS A 36 14.23 -0.53 8.28
CA LYS A 36 15.03 -1.66 7.81
C LYS A 36 14.35 -2.46 6.71
N ILE A 37 13.06 -2.79 6.83
CA ILE A 37 12.29 -3.50 5.80
C ILE A 37 12.30 -2.69 4.51
N SER A 38 12.04 -1.40 4.59
CA SER A 38 12.01 -0.52 3.43
C SER A 38 13.36 -0.40 2.74
N LYS A 39 14.44 -0.25 3.50
CA LYS A 39 15.82 -0.19 2.97
C LYS A 39 16.22 -1.49 2.30
N SER A 40 16.00 -2.62 2.95
CA SER A 40 16.29 -3.94 2.37
C SER A 40 15.47 -4.20 1.10
N PHE A 41 14.19 -3.79 1.07
CA PHE A 41 13.37 -3.88 -0.14
C PHE A 41 13.97 -3.03 -1.28
N ILE A 42 14.35 -1.78 -1.00
CA ILE A 42 14.97 -0.89 -2.00
C ILE A 42 16.26 -1.49 -2.53
N GLU A 43 17.14 -1.98 -1.65
CA GLU A 43 18.42 -2.59 -2.02
C GLU A 43 18.21 -3.77 -2.98
N ILE A 44 17.33 -4.71 -2.62
CA ILE A 44 17.06 -5.88 -3.44
C ILE A 44 16.45 -5.50 -4.79
N VAL A 45 15.43 -4.65 -4.81
CA VAL A 45 14.76 -4.28 -6.06
C VAL A 45 15.72 -3.54 -7.00
N ASN A 46 16.63 -2.73 -6.47
CA ASN A 46 17.63 -2.02 -7.27
C ASN A 46 18.67 -2.95 -7.95
N GLU A 47 18.79 -4.22 -7.53
CA GLU A 47 19.64 -5.21 -8.21
C GLU A 47 19.05 -5.72 -9.53
N TYR A 48 17.77 -5.44 -9.80
CA TYR A 48 17.05 -6.00 -10.94
C TYR A 48 16.53 -4.91 -11.89
N ASP A 49 16.45 -5.26 -13.18
CA ASP A 49 15.74 -4.47 -14.18
C ASP A 49 14.30 -4.99 -14.29
N LEU A 50 13.35 -4.17 -13.88
CA LEU A 50 11.94 -4.50 -13.95
C LEU A 50 11.40 -4.26 -15.35
N ASP A 51 10.95 -5.30 -16.03
CA ASP A 51 10.19 -5.14 -17.26
C ASP A 51 8.78 -4.66 -16.93
N LEU A 52 8.45 -3.43 -17.30
CA LEU A 52 7.16 -2.80 -17.07
C LEU A 52 6.24 -2.87 -18.32
N ASN A 53 6.71 -3.48 -19.40
CA ASN A 53 5.89 -3.64 -20.60
C ASN A 53 4.90 -4.76 -20.40
N ILE A 54 3.67 -4.52 -20.79
CA ILE A 54 2.60 -5.53 -20.80
C ILE A 54 2.22 -5.75 -22.27
N ASN A 55 2.40 -6.96 -22.77
CA ASN A 55 1.72 -7.41 -23.98
C ASN A 55 0.29 -7.74 -23.58
N SER A 56 -0.61 -6.83 -23.88
CA SER A 56 -2.00 -6.95 -23.51
C SER A 56 -2.75 -7.80 -24.53
N ASP A 57 -2.93 -9.10 -24.21
CA ASP A 57 -3.90 -9.90 -24.94
C ASP A 57 -5.31 -9.38 -24.60
N TYR A 58 -6.09 -9.08 -25.65
CA TYR A 58 -7.47 -8.64 -25.49
C TYR A 58 -8.33 -9.76 -24.92
N ILE A 59 -9.17 -9.42 -23.95
CA ILE A 59 -10.16 -10.31 -23.36
C ILE A 59 -11.52 -9.60 -23.30
N SER A 60 -12.60 -10.33 -23.55
CA SER A 60 -13.96 -9.79 -23.49
C SER A 60 -14.38 -9.52 -22.04
N PHE A 61 -15.35 -8.63 -21.86
CA PHE A 61 -15.91 -8.36 -20.54
C PHE A 61 -16.55 -9.62 -19.91
N ASP A 62 -17.23 -10.42 -20.70
CA ASP A 62 -17.88 -11.65 -20.23
C ASP A 62 -16.84 -12.67 -19.75
N ASP A 63 -15.70 -12.75 -20.41
CA ASP A 63 -14.59 -13.62 -19.99
C ASP A 63 -13.92 -13.07 -18.72
N ILE A 64 -13.74 -11.74 -18.60
CA ILE A 64 -13.24 -11.11 -17.35
C ILE A 64 -14.15 -11.50 -16.19
N TYR A 65 -15.47 -11.33 -16.36
CA TYR A 65 -16.44 -11.66 -15.32
C TYR A 65 -16.41 -13.15 -14.97
N THR A 66 -16.45 -14.02 -15.97
CA THR A 66 -16.47 -15.48 -15.79
C THR A 66 -15.21 -15.95 -15.07
N LEU A 67 -14.03 -15.53 -15.52
CA LEU A 67 -12.76 -15.94 -14.91
C LEU A 67 -12.61 -15.37 -13.50
N THR A 68 -13.05 -14.13 -13.26
CA THR A 68 -13.02 -13.55 -11.92
C THR A 68 -13.90 -14.35 -10.96
N ARG A 69 -15.12 -14.69 -11.38
CA ARG A 69 -16.08 -15.48 -10.60
C ARG A 69 -15.54 -16.88 -10.28
N GLU A 70 -14.89 -17.55 -11.25
CA GLU A 70 -14.21 -18.82 -11.03
C GLU A 70 -13.08 -18.71 -9.99
N ILE A 71 -12.25 -17.68 -10.09
CA ILE A 71 -11.13 -17.47 -9.17
C ILE A 71 -11.64 -17.14 -7.75
N ILE A 72 -12.67 -16.29 -7.62
CA ILE A 72 -13.31 -16.01 -6.33
C ILE A 72 -13.87 -17.28 -5.71
N THR A 73 -14.52 -18.14 -6.50
CA THR A 73 -15.04 -19.44 -6.03
C THR A 73 -13.90 -20.33 -5.51
N ASP A 74 -12.77 -20.34 -6.20
CA ASP A 74 -11.58 -21.10 -5.81
C ASP A 74 -10.87 -20.50 -4.58
N ILE A 75 -10.92 -19.17 -4.39
CA ILE A 75 -10.45 -18.52 -3.16
C ILE A 75 -11.32 -19.00 -2.00
N SER A 76 -12.62 -18.73 -2.06
CA SER A 76 -13.63 -19.22 -1.12
C SER A 76 -15.02 -19.08 -1.73
N SER A 77 -15.79 -20.17 -1.74
CA SER A 77 -17.18 -20.16 -2.18
C SER A 77 -18.06 -19.21 -1.36
N SER A 78 -17.65 -18.90 -0.12
CA SER A 78 -18.35 -17.95 0.76
C SER A 78 -18.25 -16.48 0.30
N PHE A 79 -17.29 -16.14 -0.55
CA PHE A 79 -17.15 -14.80 -1.13
C PHE A 79 -18.08 -14.58 -2.33
N LEU A 80 -18.55 -15.66 -2.95
CA LEU A 80 -19.35 -15.59 -4.17
C LEU A 80 -20.66 -14.79 -4.01
N PRO A 81 -21.45 -14.98 -2.93
CA PRO A 81 -22.66 -14.17 -2.72
C PRO A 81 -22.37 -12.66 -2.59
N ILE A 82 -21.21 -12.29 -2.02
CA ILE A 82 -20.81 -10.88 -1.92
C ILE A 82 -20.51 -10.34 -3.31
N PHE A 83 -19.74 -11.09 -4.13
CA PHE A 83 -19.40 -10.69 -5.48
C PHE A 83 -20.66 -10.57 -6.36
N ASP A 84 -21.55 -11.55 -6.34
CA ASP A 84 -22.80 -11.52 -7.10
C ASP A 84 -23.68 -10.32 -6.67
N THR A 85 -23.77 -10.02 -5.36
CA THR A 85 -24.47 -8.82 -4.86
C THR A 85 -23.88 -7.51 -5.39
N ILE A 86 -22.56 -7.38 -5.46
CA ILE A 86 -21.89 -6.18 -6.00
C ILE A 86 -22.26 -5.95 -7.46
N ILE A 87 -22.33 -7.04 -8.24
CA ILE A 87 -22.72 -6.98 -9.65
C ILE A 87 -24.20 -6.59 -9.79
N GLU A 88 -25.09 -7.27 -9.07
CA GLU A 88 -26.54 -7.05 -9.13
C GLU A 88 -26.96 -5.65 -8.63
N SER A 89 -26.27 -5.13 -7.63
CA SER A 89 -26.56 -3.80 -7.07
C SER A 89 -25.97 -2.65 -7.88
N GLY A 90 -25.12 -2.93 -8.89
CA GLY A 90 -24.41 -1.91 -9.65
C GLY A 90 -23.31 -1.20 -8.87
N GLU A 91 -22.78 -1.84 -7.83
CA GLU A 91 -21.65 -1.32 -7.06
C GLU A 91 -20.29 -1.51 -7.78
N LEU A 92 -20.28 -2.17 -8.93
CA LEU A 92 -19.10 -2.33 -9.77
C LEU A 92 -19.19 -1.42 -11.00
N ASP A 93 -18.29 -0.47 -11.11
CA ASP A 93 -18.13 0.41 -12.27
C ASP A 93 -16.87 0.04 -13.05
N PHE A 94 -17.06 -0.57 -14.22
CA PHE A 94 -15.99 -0.93 -15.16
C PHE A 94 -15.74 0.13 -16.23
N SER A 95 -16.48 1.21 -16.23
CA SER A 95 -16.34 2.29 -17.22
C SER A 95 -15.68 3.52 -16.62
N TYR A 96 -15.26 3.45 -15.37
CA TYR A 96 -14.71 4.60 -14.65
C TYR A 96 -13.45 5.14 -15.33
N GLU A 97 -13.58 6.30 -15.95
CA GLU A 97 -12.49 7.13 -16.44
C GLU A 97 -12.22 8.25 -15.41
N GLY A 98 -11.55 7.93 -14.33
CA GLY A 98 -11.21 8.91 -13.29
C GLY A 98 -10.01 9.78 -13.66
N GLU A 99 -9.91 10.95 -13.04
CA GLU A 99 -8.78 11.90 -13.19
C GLU A 99 -7.40 11.25 -12.99
N TYR A 100 -7.35 10.09 -12.35
CA TYR A 100 -6.10 9.41 -11.96
C TYR A 100 -5.82 8.14 -12.74
N ASN A 101 -6.66 7.71 -13.67
CA ASN A 101 -6.51 6.45 -14.41
C ASN A 101 -6.19 5.24 -13.50
N THR A 102 -6.72 5.22 -12.28
CA THR A 102 -6.49 4.18 -11.30
C THR A 102 -7.78 3.53 -10.85
N SER A 103 -7.78 2.21 -10.78
CA SER A 103 -8.86 1.45 -10.13
C SER A 103 -8.79 1.64 -8.61
N HIS A 104 -9.93 1.67 -7.95
CA HIS A 104 -9.98 1.84 -6.50
C HIS A 104 -11.32 1.45 -5.90
N PHE A 105 -11.28 1.01 -4.65
CA PHE A 105 -12.45 0.83 -3.81
C PHE A 105 -12.78 2.14 -3.08
N VAL A 106 -14.02 2.61 -3.21
CA VAL A 106 -14.51 3.82 -2.53
C VAL A 106 -15.58 3.46 -1.53
N TYR A 107 -15.42 3.94 -0.32
CA TYR A 107 -16.46 3.90 0.69
C TYR A 107 -16.87 5.31 1.13
N SER A 108 -18.15 5.60 1.07
CA SER A 108 -18.69 6.85 1.59
C SER A 108 -19.62 6.60 2.77
N ARG A 109 -19.15 6.96 3.97
CA ARG A 109 -19.98 6.87 5.20
C ARG A 109 -21.27 7.67 5.13
N SER A 110 -21.24 8.83 4.45
CA SER A 110 -22.42 9.72 4.33
C SER A 110 -23.50 9.17 3.41
N LYS A 111 -23.16 8.26 2.50
CA LYS A 111 -24.11 7.69 1.51
C LYS A 111 -24.36 6.20 1.72
N ILE A 112 -23.68 5.55 2.65
CA ILE A 112 -23.73 4.09 2.88
C ILE A 112 -23.49 3.31 1.55
N VAL A 113 -22.64 3.84 0.70
CA VAL A 113 -22.32 3.26 -0.60
C VAL A 113 -20.87 2.86 -0.63
N SER A 114 -20.61 1.65 -1.07
CA SER A 114 -19.28 1.18 -1.41
C SER A 114 -19.23 0.86 -2.90
N LEU A 115 -18.29 1.45 -3.61
CA LEU A 115 -18.13 1.26 -5.05
C LEU A 115 -16.76 0.68 -5.35
N ILE A 116 -16.73 -0.26 -6.27
CA ILE A 116 -15.52 -0.74 -6.91
C ILE A 116 -15.44 -0.10 -8.28
N ASN A 117 -14.46 0.77 -8.47
CA ASN A 117 -14.21 1.40 -9.76
C ASN A 117 -13.02 0.75 -10.43
N ILE A 118 -13.21 0.23 -11.63
CA ILE A 118 -12.15 -0.41 -12.42
C ILE A 118 -11.90 0.41 -13.67
N ASN A 119 -10.69 0.92 -13.81
CA ASN A 119 -10.23 1.51 -15.07
C ASN A 119 -9.94 0.39 -16.07
N ARG A 120 -10.94 0.10 -16.89
CA ARG A 120 -10.97 -1.04 -17.79
C ARG A 120 -9.93 -0.92 -18.90
N THR A 121 -9.12 -1.96 -19.06
CA THR A 121 -8.12 -2.09 -20.12
C THR A 121 -8.48 -3.17 -21.14
N ASN A 122 -9.48 -4.01 -20.88
CA ASN A 122 -9.83 -5.21 -21.62
C ASN A 122 -8.68 -6.22 -21.74
N THR A 123 -7.96 -6.40 -20.65
CA THR A 123 -6.85 -7.33 -20.56
C THR A 123 -7.01 -8.25 -19.33
N TYR A 124 -6.20 -9.30 -19.24
CA TYR A 124 -6.20 -10.18 -18.07
C TYR A 124 -5.83 -9.46 -16.76
N GLU A 125 -5.17 -8.30 -16.85
CA GLU A 125 -4.88 -7.45 -15.71
C GLU A 125 -6.15 -6.92 -15.02
N ASP A 126 -7.23 -6.73 -15.77
CA ASP A 126 -8.52 -6.30 -15.19
C ASP A 126 -9.07 -7.32 -14.18
N ILE A 127 -8.81 -8.62 -14.40
CA ILE A 127 -9.20 -9.69 -13.45
C ILE A 127 -8.40 -9.54 -12.16
N ILE A 128 -7.10 -9.31 -12.26
CA ILE A 128 -6.20 -9.17 -11.11
C ILE A 128 -6.58 -7.94 -10.30
N VAL A 129 -6.80 -6.81 -10.97
CA VAL A 129 -7.20 -5.55 -10.34
C VAL A 129 -8.59 -5.69 -9.69
N LEU A 130 -9.55 -6.34 -10.37
CA LEU A 130 -10.88 -6.54 -9.81
C LEU A 130 -10.85 -7.39 -8.54
N ILE A 131 -10.04 -8.43 -8.50
CA ILE A 131 -9.85 -9.24 -7.29
C ILE A 131 -9.22 -8.42 -6.18
N HIS A 132 -8.22 -7.59 -6.48
CA HIS A 132 -7.60 -6.69 -5.52
C HIS A 132 -8.63 -5.75 -4.85
N GLU A 133 -9.42 -5.03 -5.65
CA GLU A 133 -10.43 -4.11 -5.15
C GLU A 133 -11.60 -4.82 -4.47
N PHE A 134 -11.97 -6.00 -4.95
CA PHE A 134 -12.97 -6.85 -4.30
C PHE A 134 -12.52 -7.28 -2.90
N MET A 135 -11.25 -7.62 -2.72
CA MET A 135 -10.73 -8.00 -1.41
C MET A 135 -10.67 -6.81 -0.43
N HIS A 136 -10.49 -5.59 -0.91
CA HIS A 136 -10.70 -4.40 -0.09
C HIS A 136 -12.15 -4.29 0.40
N LYS A 137 -13.14 -4.64 -0.45
CA LYS A 137 -14.56 -4.66 -0.07
C LYS A 137 -14.84 -5.74 0.99
N VAL A 138 -14.33 -6.95 0.80
CA VAL A 138 -14.51 -8.08 1.73
C VAL A 138 -13.90 -7.76 3.11
N SER A 139 -12.68 -7.24 3.14
CA SER A 139 -11.95 -6.92 4.37
C SER A 139 -12.29 -5.54 4.94
N TYR A 140 -13.31 -4.86 4.41
CA TYR A 140 -13.66 -3.52 4.84
C TYR A 140 -14.17 -3.48 6.28
N GLY A 141 -13.65 -2.57 7.11
CA GLY A 141 -14.07 -2.34 8.50
C GLY A 141 -13.35 -1.15 9.13
N ASN A 142 -13.53 -0.97 10.43
CA ASN A 142 -13.00 0.18 11.19
C ASN A 142 -11.89 -0.20 12.17
N ALA A 143 -11.43 -1.45 12.19
CA ALA A 143 -10.37 -1.90 13.09
C ALA A 143 -9.01 -1.30 12.73
N LEU A 144 -8.19 -1.02 13.74
CA LEU A 144 -6.82 -0.54 13.58
C LEU A 144 -5.99 -1.50 12.73
N ASN A 145 -6.07 -2.79 13.04
CA ASN A 145 -5.34 -3.83 12.32
C ASN A 145 -5.70 -3.91 10.84
N ARG A 146 -6.95 -3.59 10.48
CA ARG A 146 -7.38 -3.55 9.08
C ARG A 146 -6.55 -2.57 8.24
N TYR A 147 -6.18 -1.42 8.79
CA TYR A 147 -5.37 -0.44 8.07
C TYR A 147 -4.06 -1.05 7.54
N PHE A 148 -3.39 -1.85 8.36
CA PHE A 148 -2.16 -2.52 7.98
C PHE A 148 -2.37 -3.75 7.11
N PHE A 149 -3.47 -4.47 7.31
CA PHE A 149 -3.77 -5.69 6.56
C PHE A 149 -4.51 -5.45 5.25
N SER A 150 -5.07 -4.27 5.00
CA SER A 150 -5.89 -4.04 3.81
C SER A 150 -5.13 -4.31 2.50
N GLU A 151 -3.92 -3.79 2.36
CA GLU A 151 -3.09 -4.05 1.18
C GLU A 151 -2.50 -5.46 1.20
N PHE A 152 -2.13 -5.99 2.36
CA PHE A 152 -1.63 -7.36 2.50
C PHE A 152 -2.62 -8.38 1.94
N ILE A 153 -3.89 -8.34 2.38
CA ILE A 153 -4.94 -9.25 1.94
C ILE A 153 -5.18 -9.10 0.43
N SER A 154 -5.31 -7.87 -0.05
CA SER A 154 -5.59 -7.60 -1.46
C SER A 154 -4.45 -8.04 -2.36
N ILE A 155 -3.19 -7.77 -2.02
CA ILE A 155 -2.02 -8.19 -2.79
C ILE A 155 -1.84 -9.72 -2.74
N TYR A 156 -2.12 -10.35 -1.61
CA TYR A 156 -2.07 -11.81 -1.51
C TYR A 156 -3.01 -12.47 -2.54
N PHE A 157 -4.27 -12.04 -2.60
CA PHE A 157 -5.25 -12.62 -3.53
C PHE A 157 -5.06 -12.15 -4.97
N GLU A 158 -4.51 -10.96 -5.22
CA GLU A 158 -4.01 -10.53 -6.53
C GLU A 158 -2.99 -11.55 -7.07
N GLU A 159 -1.99 -11.87 -6.29
CA GLU A 159 -0.96 -12.83 -6.67
C GLU A 159 -1.46 -14.28 -6.76
N TYR A 160 -2.41 -14.65 -5.92
CA TYR A 160 -3.11 -15.92 -6.03
C TYR A 160 -3.85 -16.04 -7.37
N ALA A 161 -4.59 -15.01 -7.75
CA ALA A 161 -5.29 -14.93 -9.03
C ALA A 161 -4.31 -15.05 -10.21
N ARG A 162 -3.20 -14.32 -10.17
CA ARG A 162 -2.15 -14.38 -11.18
C ARG A 162 -1.61 -15.81 -11.33
N LYS A 163 -1.32 -16.49 -10.24
CA LYS A 163 -0.87 -17.90 -10.27
C LYS A 163 -1.92 -18.83 -10.90
N LYS A 164 -3.21 -18.58 -10.66
CA LYS A 164 -4.31 -19.36 -11.26
C LYS A 164 -4.42 -19.12 -12.76
N LEU A 165 -4.33 -17.88 -13.22
CA LEU A 165 -4.33 -17.51 -14.63
C LEU A 165 -3.14 -18.16 -15.39
N LEU A 166 -1.95 -18.12 -14.80
CA LEU A 166 -0.78 -18.81 -15.34
C LEU A 166 -1.00 -20.33 -15.50
N LYS A 167 -1.63 -20.97 -14.49
CA LYS A 167 -1.98 -22.41 -14.56
C LYS A 167 -3.03 -22.71 -15.64
N LYS A 168 -3.86 -21.74 -16.01
CA LYS A 168 -4.81 -21.84 -17.13
C LYS A 168 -4.14 -21.60 -18.50
N GLY A 169 -2.83 -21.33 -18.53
CA GLY A 169 -2.07 -21.14 -19.77
C GLY A 169 -1.95 -19.70 -20.25
N ILE A 170 -2.45 -18.72 -19.47
CA ILE A 170 -2.25 -17.29 -19.78
C ILE A 170 -0.77 -16.97 -19.68
N SER A 171 -0.24 -16.22 -20.66
CA SER A 171 1.20 -15.92 -20.73
C SER A 171 1.65 -15.02 -19.57
N LYS A 172 2.91 -15.18 -19.15
CA LYS A 172 3.51 -14.26 -18.16
C LYS A 172 3.51 -12.81 -18.63
N ASN A 173 3.71 -12.58 -19.92
CA ASN A 173 3.74 -11.24 -20.49
C ASN A 173 2.38 -10.54 -20.42
N SER A 174 1.28 -11.31 -20.43
CA SER A 174 -0.08 -10.80 -20.25
C SER A 174 -0.45 -10.53 -18.80
N LEU A 175 0.41 -10.89 -17.84
CA LEU A 175 0.19 -10.83 -16.39
C LEU A 175 1.36 -10.15 -15.66
N ASN A 176 1.89 -9.05 -16.21
CA ASN A 176 3.10 -8.38 -15.70
C ASN A 176 2.82 -7.30 -14.63
N SER A 177 1.60 -7.28 -14.07
CA SER A 177 1.22 -6.39 -12.95
C SER A 177 2.15 -6.51 -11.75
N GLN A 178 2.73 -7.69 -11.52
CA GLN A 178 3.68 -7.94 -10.43
C GLN A 178 4.87 -6.98 -10.47
N ASN A 179 5.52 -6.82 -11.63
CA ASN A 179 6.64 -5.90 -11.77
C ASN A 179 6.20 -4.44 -11.56
N LYS A 180 5.01 -4.07 -12.04
CA LYS A 180 4.43 -2.75 -11.79
C LYS A 180 4.15 -2.53 -10.31
N ARG A 181 3.61 -3.53 -9.60
CA ARG A 181 3.38 -3.49 -8.15
C ARG A 181 4.70 -3.29 -7.40
N ILE A 182 5.73 -4.05 -7.73
CA ILE A 182 7.06 -3.92 -7.11
C ILE A 182 7.66 -2.54 -7.40
N ALA A 183 7.59 -2.05 -8.63
CA ALA A 183 8.07 -0.71 -8.99
C ALA A 183 7.33 0.40 -8.25
N TYR A 184 6.01 0.28 -8.12
CA TYR A 184 5.19 1.21 -7.34
C TYR A 184 5.58 1.18 -5.85
N THR A 185 5.71 -0.02 -5.27
CA THR A 185 6.15 -0.19 -3.89
C THR A 185 7.56 0.37 -3.66
N LEU A 186 8.48 0.21 -4.61
CA LEU A 186 9.82 0.80 -4.55
C LEU A 186 9.77 2.34 -4.48
N LYS A 187 8.93 2.95 -5.31
CA LYS A 187 8.73 4.41 -5.30
C LYS A 187 8.20 4.88 -3.96
N ILE A 188 7.17 4.21 -3.44
CA ILE A 188 6.56 4.55 -2.16
C ILE A 188 7.54 4.33 -1.00
N SER A 189 8.36 3.27 -1.06
CA SER A 189 9.36 2.99 -0.02
C SER A 189 10.36 4.13 0.14
N LYS A 190 10.80 4.73 -0.97
CA LYS A 190 11.71 5.88 -0.95
C LYS A 190 11.05 7.11 -0.30
N ASP A 191 9.82 7.41 -0.70
CA ASP A 191 9.05 8.52 -0.12
C ASP A 191 8.77 8.31 1.38
N PHE A 192 8.47 7.06 1.76
CA PHE A 192 8.22 6.69 3.16
C PHE A 192 9.43 6.89 4.06
N ILE A 193 10.62 6.45 3.65
CA ILE A 193 11.85 6.60 4.44
C ILE A 193 12.09 8.09 4.72
N SER A 194 12.03 8.92 3.70
CA SER A 194 12.24 10.36 3.84
C SER A 194 11.26 11.00 4.84
N TYR A 195 9.98 10.67 4.71
CA TYR A 195 8.95 11.21 5.61
C TYR A 195 9.12 10.72 7.05
N SER A 196 9.33 9.42 7.22
CA SER A 196 9.40 8.81 8.55
C SER A 196 10.61 9.31 9.36
N ASN A 197 11.75 9.51 8.71
CA ASN A 197 12.95 10.06 9.33
C ASN A 197 12.71 11.49 9.84
N ILE A 198 12.07 12.34 9.03
CA ILE A 198 11.76 13.71 9.41
C ILE A 198 10.76 13.75 10.58
N LEU A 199 9.70 12.96 10.51
CA LEU A 199 8.67 12.90 11.55
C LEU A 199 9.25 12.35 12.87
N PHE A 200 10.10 11.34 12.79
CA PHE A 200 10.78 10.78 13.95
C PHE A 200 11.73 11.79 14.59
N ALA A 201 12.54 12.50 13.80
CA ALA A 201 13.41 13.55 14.33
C ALA A 201 12.59 14.64 15.02
N TYR A 202 11.49 15.09 14.38
CA TYR A 202 10.61 16.08 14.97
C TYR A 202 9.99 15.61 16.31
N GLU A 203 9.54 14.35 16.39
CA GLU A 203 9.04 13.76 17.64
C GLU A 203 10.08 13.82 18.77
N LYS A 204 11.36 13.54 18.48
CA LYS A 204 12.41 13.43 19.49
C LYS A 204 13.01 14.76 19.91
N ILE A 205 13.19 15.69 18.97
CA ILE A 205 13.89 16.96 19.22
C ILE A 205 12.97 18.20 19.16
N GLY A 206 11.69 18.02 18.79
CA GLY A 206 10.66 19.07 18.76
C GLY A 206 10.86 20.14 17.69
N LYS A 207 11.93 20.05 16.90
CA LYS A 207 12.28 21.03 15.86
C LYS A 207 13.22 20.41 14.83
N ILE A 208 12.97 20.71 13.56
CA ILE A 208 13.88 20.36 12.46
C ILE A 208 14.68 21.59 12.04
N ASP A 209 16.00 21.44 11.98
CA ASP A 209 16.91 22.42 11.42
C ASP A 209 18.08 21.71 10.69
N ARG A 210 19.03 22.49 10.18
CA ARG A 210 20.17 21.96 9.42
C ARG A 210 21.08 21.00 10.18
N ASN A 211 20.97 20.92 11.51
CA ASN A 211 21.80 20.02 12.35
C ASN A 211 21.01 18.77 12.76
N SER A 212 19.73 18.70 12.47
CA SER A 212 18.89 17.55 12.85
C SER A 212 19.34 16.24 12.21
N TYR A 213 20.11 16.30 11.10
CA TYR A 213 20.74 15.12 10.49
C TYR A 213 21.72 14.41 11.43
N GLU A 214 22.40 15.13 12.35
CA GLU A 214 23.34 14.55 13.31
C GLU A 214 22.60 13.58 14.24
N PHE A 215 21.44 13.99 14.74
CA PHE A 215 20.58 13.14 15.55
C PHE A 215 20.13 11.87 14.78
N LEU A 216 19.71 12.03 13.53
CA LEU A 216 19.28 10.89 12.71
C LEU A 216 20.45 9.96 12.39
N ASN A 217 21.63 10.49 12.16
CA ASN A 217 22.84 9.70 11.90
C ASN A 217 23.24 8.87 13.11
N GLU A 218 23.16 9.41 14.32
CA GLU A 218 23.36 8.64 15.56
C GLU A 218 22.34 7.52 15.70
N TYR A 219 21.10 7.77 15.30
CA TYR A 219 20.00 6.81 15.49
C TYR A 219 19.95 5.72 14.41
N PHE A 220 20.13 6.08 13.14
CA PHE A 220 19.99 5.19 11.98
C PHE A 220 21.33 4.81 11.32
N ALA A 221 22.43 5.38 11.76
CA ALA A 221 23.80 5.10 11.29
C ALA A 221 24.04 5.32 9.78
N SER A 222 23.26 6.19 9.10
CA SER A 222 23.37 6.31 7.64
C SER A 222 22.82 7.61 7.02
N THR A 223 22.61 8.66 7.81
CA THR A 223 22.03 9.89 7.27
C THR A 223 23.11 10.93 6.99
N GLU A 224 23.39 11.20 5.72
CA GLU A 224 24.23 12.31 5.30
C GLU A 224 23.47 13.63 5.28
N LYS A 225 24.15 14.74 5.59
CA LYS A 225 23.52 16.07 5.64
C LYS A 225 22.78 16.45 4.37
N ASN A 226 23.40 16.23 3.21
CA ASN A 226 22.80 16.58 1.92
C ASN A 226 21.57 15.74 1.62
N ILE A 227 21.57 14.46 2.02
CA ILE A 227 20.42 13.56 1.86
C ILE A 227 19.29 14.06 2.73
N PHE A 228 19.55 14.38 3.98
CA PHE A 228 18.54 14.90 4.91
C PHE A 228 17.92 16.23 4.44
N GLU A 229 18.75 17.18 3.96
CA GLU A 229 18.24 18.44 3.42
C GLU A 229 17.34 18.23 2.19
N ASN A 230 17.73 17.33 1.29
CA ASN A 230 16.90 16.95 0.15
C ASN A 230 15.57 16.29 0.57
N GLU A 231 15.61 15.43 1.58
CA GLU A 231 14.41 14.80 2.15
C GLU A 231 13.44 15.85 2.72
N CYS A 232 13.95 16.82 3.46
CA CYS A 232 13.17 17.93 3.97
C CYS A 232 12.52 18.76 2.86
N GLU A 233 13.26 19.05 1.77
CA GLU A 233 12.73 19.74 0.61
C GLU A 233 11.64 18.95 -0.10
N MET A 234 11.87 17.63 -0.31
CA MET A 234 10.90 16.73 -0.91
C MET A 234 9.60 16.65 -0.09
N PHE A 235 9.72 16.59 1.25
CA PHE A 235 8.56 16.62 2.13
C PHE A 235 7.73 17.90 1.92
N LEU A 236 8.38 19.06 1.94
CA LEU A 236 7.69 20.36 1.71
C LEU A 236 7.05 20.44 0.33
N GLN A 237 7.72 19.97 -0.71
CA GLN A 237 7.17 19.93 -2.08
C GLN A 237 5.94 19.04 -2.15
N LYS A 238 5.99 17.86 -1.52
CA LYS A 238 4.87 16.90 -1.48
C LYS A 238 3.69 17.47 -0.68
N ALA A 239 3.95 18.09 0.48
CA ALA A 239 2.94 18.75 1.28
C ALA A 239 2.26 19.89 0.48
N LYS A 240 3.04 20.72 -0.23
CA LYS A 240 2.52 21.78 -1.09
C LYS A 240 1.71 21.24 -2.28
N LYS A 241 2.12 20.12 -2.87
CA LYS A 241 1.35 19.46 -3.92
C LYS A 241 -0.01 19.01 -3.41
N ILE A 242 -0.05 18.35 -2.25
CA ILE A 242 -1.30 17.92 -1.61
C ILE A 242 -2.18 19.12 -1.28
N GLU A 243 -1.59 20.22 -0.79
CA GLU A 243 -2.30 21.47 -0.53
C GLU A 243 -2.93 22.06 -1.79
N ASN A 244 -2.19 22.07 -2.90
CA ASN A 244 -2.70 22.57 -4.18
C ASN A 244 -3.82 21.69 -4.75
N GLU A 245 -3.65 20.38 -4.74
CA GLU A 245 -4.70 19.42 -5.14
C GLU A 245 -5.97 19.63 -4.30
N TYR A 246 -5.78 19.89 -3.02
CA TYR A 246 -6.85 20.16 -2.10
C TYR A 246 -7.57 21.51 -2.38
N LYS A 247 -6.81 22.59 -2.64
CA LYS A 247 -7.35 23.90 -3.01
C LYS A 247 -8.16 23.81 -4.32
N MET A 248 -7.68 23.03 -5.28
CA MET A 248 -8.43 22.79 -6.52
C MET A 248 -9.73 22.03 -6.26
N SER A 249 -9.75 21.05 -5.34
CA SER A 249 -10.97 20.31 -5.00
C SER A 249 -12.03 21.17 -4.28
N ILE A 250 -11.63 22.26 -3.61
CA ILE A 250 -12.53 23.23 -2.97
C ILE A 250 -13.32 24.04 -3.99
N LEU A 251 -12.76 24.29 -5.18
CA LEU A 251 -13.48 24.95 -6.29
C LEU A 251 -14.69 24.14 -6.77
N TYR A 252 -14.74 22.83 -6.42
CA TYR A 252 -15.82 21.91 -6.73
C TYR A 252 -16.75 21.56 -5.53
N GLU A 253 -17.07 22.56 -4.66
CA GLU A 253 -18.17 22.48 -3.68
C GLU A 253 -17.94 21.91 -2.28
N LYS A 254 -16.71 21.66 -1.81
CA LYS A 254 -16.53 21.26 -0.41
C LYS A 254 -15.73 22.28 0.38
N LYS A 255 -16.39 22.95 1.35
CA LYS A 255 -15.73 23.74 2.39
C LYS A 255 -14.99 22.79 3.35
N PHE A 256 -13.71 22.63 3.14
CA PHE A 256 -12.84 21.91 4.09
C PHE A 256 -12.12 22.90 5.00
N SER A 257 -11.90 22.51 6.24
CA SER A 257 -11.10 23.30 7.17
C SER A 257 -9.60 23.08 6.93
N GLU A 258 -8.76 24.04 7.33
CA GLU A 258 -7.31 23.91 7.33
C GLU A 258 -6.86 22.65 8.11
N LYS A 259 -7.57 22.32 9.18
CA LYS A 259 -7.38 21.08 9.96
C LYS A 259 -7.48 19.80 9.10
N GLU A 260 -8.44 19.75 8.19
CA GLU A 260 -8.63 18.58 7.31
C GLU A 260 -7.52 18.47 6.27
N LEU A 261 -6.92 19.58 5.84
CA LEU A 261 -5.76 19.59 4.96
C LEU A 261 -4.57 18.88 5.62
N TYR A 262 -4.23 19.24 6.85
CA TYR A 262 -3.10 18.64 7.56
C TYR A 262 -3.34 17.16 7.88
N ILE A 263 -4.57 16.76 8.23
CA ILE A 263 -4.94 15.36 8.36
C ILE A 263 -4.71 14.61 7.05
N LYS A 264 -5.07 15.18 5.91
CA LYS A 264 -4.81 14.55 4.60
C LYS A 264 -3.33 14.45 4.26
N ILE A 265 -2.55 15.48 4.58
CA ILE A 265 -1.08 15.44 4.40
C ILE A 265 -0.50 14.27 5.19
N CYS A 266 -0.82 14.17 6.48
CA CYS A 266 -0.36 13.08 7.33
C CYS A 266 -0.79 11.71 6.82
N LYS A 267 -2.08 11.53 6.56
CA LYS A 267 -2.64 10.23 6.09
C LYS A 267 -2.05 9.80 4.75
N ARG A 268 -1.74 10.73 3.86
CA ARG A 268 -1.13 10.40 2.57
C ARG A 268 0.35 10.07 2.69
N LEU A 269 1.04 10.70 3.63
CA LEU A 269 2.46 10.47 3.87
C LEU A 269 2.70 9.20 4.70
N SER A 270 1.92 8.98 5.77
CA SER A 270 2.04 7.78 6.62
C SER A 270 1.33 6.56 6.03
N GLY A 271 0.22 6.77 5.30
CA GLY A 271 -0.59 5.72 4.72
C GLY A 271 0.11 4.89 3.64
N GLU A 272 1.15 5.44 3.02
CA GLU A 272 1.92 4.74 1.99
C GLU A 272 2.67 3.53 2.53
N TYR A 273 2.96 3.49 3.83
CA TYR A 273 3.65 2.37 4.46
C TYR A 273 2.88 1.03 4.35
N ARG A 274 1.55 1.07 4.36
CA ARG A 274 0.70 -0.13 4.19
C ARG A 274 1.03 -0.91 2.91
N TYR A 275 1.46 -0.22 1.84
CA TYR A 275 1.84 -0.86 0.58
C TYR A 275 3.15 -1.64 0.70
N ILE A 276 4.14 -1.08 1.42
CA ILE A 276 5.43 -1.75 1.64
C ILE A 276 5.20 -3.01 2.45
N LEU A 277 4.57 -2.85 3.61
CA LEU A 277 4.28 -3.96 4.52
C LEU A 277 3.36 -4.98 3.85
N GLY A 278 2.30 -4.52 3.19
CA GLY A 278 1.36 -5.36 2.46
C GLY A 278 2.05 -6.20 1.38
N THR A 279 2.92 -5.58 0.57
CA THR A 279 3.67 -6.28 -0.48
C THR A 279 4.60 -7.34 0.12
N VAL A 280 5.42 -6.97 1.09
CA VAL A 280 6.40 -7.88 1.70
C VAL A 280 5.71 -9.06 2.37
N LEU A 281 4.68 -8.80 3.18
CA LEU A 281 3.92 -9.85 3.87
C LEU A 281 3.13 -10.73 2.91
N ALA A 282 2.53 -10.17 1.84
CA ALA A 282 1.78 -10.95 0.87
C ALA A 282 2.67 -11.98 0.17
N TYR A 283 3.85 -11.59 -0.28
CA TYR A 283 4.79 -12.53 -0.90
C TYR A 283 5.30 -13.57 0.10
N TYR A 284 5.57 -13.17 1.34
CA TYR A 284 5.94 -14.12 2.39
C TYR A 284 4.81 -15.14 2.65
N ALA A 285 3.58 -14.68 2.82
CA ALA A 285 2.44 -15.55 3.09
C ALA A 285 2.13 -16.52 1.93
N LEU A 286 2.38 -16.12 0.68
CA LEU A 286 2.22 -17.00 -0.48
C LEU A 286 3.14 -18.23 -0.49
N GLU A 287 4.24 -18.20 0.24
CA GLU A 287 5.18 -19.31 0.39
C GLU A 287 4.98 -20.08 1.70
N HIS A 288 4.48 -19.42 2.75
CA HIS A 288 4.54 -19.97 4.12
C HIS A 288 3.18 -20.14 4.81
N CYS A 289 2.11 -19.53 4.30
CA CYS A 289 0.78 -19.62 4.90
C CYS A 289 -0.20 -20.41 4.03
N ASN A 290 -1.21 -21.01 4.69
CA ASN A 290 -2.31 -21.61 3.98
C ASN A 290 -3.27 -20.53 3.47
N LYS A 291 -3.88 -20.76 2.31
CA LYS A 291 -4.88 -19.85 1.75
C LYS A 291 -6.06 -19.64 2.72
N GLU A 292 -6.47 -20.69 3.38
CA GLU A 292 -7.58 -20.73 4.33
C GLU A 292 -7.37 -19.77 5.51
N ASP A 293 -6.13 -19.63 5.99
CA ASP A 293 -5.78 -18.70 7.07
C ASP A 293 -5.96 -17.22 6.62
N ILE A 294 -5.61 -16.92 5.37
CA ILE A 294 -5.81 -15.58 4.81
C ILE A 294 -7.28 -15.30 4.51
N VAL A 295 -8.05 -16.30 4.06
CA VAL A 295 -9.51 -16.22 3.93
C VAL A 295 -10.14 -15.95 5.29
N TYR A 296 -9.72 -16.68 6.32
CA TYR A 296 -10.18 -16.46 7.69
C TYR A 296 -9.89 -15.03 8.15
N LEU A 297 -8.66 -14.55 8.00
CA LEU A 297 -8.30 -13.17 8.34
C LEU A 297 -9.18 -12.15 7.60
N SER A 298 -9.45 -12.36 6.30
CA SER A 298 -10.27 -11.45 5.49
C SER A 298 -11.69 -11.27 6.04
N TRP A 299 -12.27 -12.33 6.59
CA TRP A 299 -13.60 -12.29 7.20
C TRP A 299 -13.57 -11.64 8.60
N TYR A 300 -12.64 -12.07 9.44
CA TYR A 300 -12.68 -11.81 10.88
C TYR A 300 -11.81 -10.64 11.34
N ILE A 301 -11.09 -9.96 10.41
CA ILE A 301 -10.24 -8.82 10.75
C ILE A 301 -11.00 -7.68 11.47
N ASN A 302 -12.31 -7.61 11.30
CA ASN A 302 -13.18 -6.62 11.94
C ASN A 302 -13.85 -7.12 13.22
N ASP A 303 -13.74 -8.39 13.54
CA ASP A 303 -14.32 -8.97 14.72
C ASP A 303 -13.58 -8.53 15.97
N GLU A 304 -14.25 -8.63 17.12
CA GLU A 304 -13.72 -8.21 18.41
C GLU A 304 -12.40 -8.91 18.74
N GLU A 305 -12.26 -10.17 18.32
CA GLU A 305 -11.05 -10.97 18.47
C GLU A 305 -9.82 -10.31 17.84
N PHE A 306 -9.96 -9.71 16.65
CA PHE A 306 -8.86 -9.06 15.94
C PHE A 306 -8.75 -7.56 16.24
N ARG A 307 -9.83 -6.94 16.72
CA ARG A 307 -9.81 -5.51 17.10
C ARG A 307 -8.94 -5.22 18.30
N ASN A 308 -8.93 -6.14 19.27
CA ASN A 308 -8.34 -5.93 20.58
C ASN A 308 -6.93 -6.52 20.71
N ILE A 309 -6.41 -7.14 19.68
CA ILE A 309 -5.05 -7.70 19.67
C ILE A 309 -4.11 -6.86 18.80
N SER A 310 -2.82 -6.96 19.09
CA SER A 310 -1.80 -6.25 18.34
C SER A 310 -1.65 -6.77 16.91
N PHE A 311 -1.03 -5.96 16.05
CA PHE A 311 -0.68 -6.35 14.68
C PHE A 311 0.12 -7.68 14.63
N PHE A 312 1.09 -7.84 15.52
CA PHE A 312 1.92 -9.06 15.58
C PHE A 312 1.13 -10.28 16.07
N GLU A 313 0.20 -10.11 16.99
CA GLU A 313 -0.70 -11.20 17.39
C GLU A 313 -1.65 -11.61 16.27
N CYS A 314 -2.12 -10.66 15.45
CA CYS A 314 -2.86 -10.98 14.24
C CYS A 314 -2.03 -11.82 13.26
N LEU A 315 -0.77 -11.46 13.04
CA LEU A 315 0.15 -12.25 12.20
C LEU A 315 0.34 -13.67 12.73
N ASN A 316 0.52 -13.82 14.04
CA ASN A 316 0.64 -15.14 14.67
C ASN A 316 -0.60 -16.02 14.46
N LYS A 317 -1.82 -15.44 14.46
CA LYS A 317 -3.06 -16.20 14.20
C LYS A 317 -3.16 -16.79 12.80
N ILE A 318 -2.45 -16.22 11.83
CA ILE A 318 -2.37 -16.71 10.45
C ILE A 318 -1.06 -17.46 10.16
N GLY A 319 -0.34 -17.87 11.22
CA GLY A 319 0.89 -18.65 11.08
C GLY A 319 2.14 -17.86 10.75
N ILE A 320 2.07 -16.52 10.75
CA ILE A 320 3.24 -15.66 10.56
C ILE A 320 3.80 -15.32 11.94
N SER A 321 4.98 -15.88 12.27
CA SER A 321 5.64 -15.61 13.55
C SER A 321 6.01 -14.12 13.69
N SER A 322 5.89 -13.60 14.91
CA SER A 322 6.43 -12.27 15.26
C SER A 322 7.96 -12.18 15.14
N ASP A 323 8.62 -13.34 15.13
CA ASP A 323 10.08 -13.44 14.97
C ASP A 323 10.51 -13.48 13.51
N ILE A 324 9.56 -13.31 12.58
CA ILE A 324 9.88 -13.20 11.16
C ILE A 324 10.97 -12.15 10.96
N THR A 325 12.08 -12.57 10.41
CA THR A 325 13.19 -11.64 10.18
C THR A 325 12.94 -10.84 8.89
N ILE A 326 13.55 -9.68 8.84
CA ILE A 326 13.58 -8.87 7.63
C ILE A 326 14.15 -9.68 6.47
N ASN A 327 15.16 -10.50 6.75
CA ASN A 327 15.81 -11.35 5.75
C ASN A 327 14.82 -12.37 5.16
N ASP A 328 13.97 -13.00 5.97
CA ASP A 328 12.98 -13.96 5.48
C ASP A 328 12.02 -13.31 4.48
N CYS A 329 11.54 -12.10 4.81
CA CYS A 329 10.66 -11.34 3.93
C CYS A 329 11.36 -10.89 2.63
N THR A 330 12.62 -10.46 2.74
CA THR A 330 13.38 -9.95 1.58
C THR A 330 13.87 -11.08 0.67
N ASP A 331 14.15 -12.26 1.20
CA ASP A 331 14.52 -13.43 0.39
C ASP A 331 13.37 -13.91 -0.50
N VAL A 332 12.12 -13.81 -0.02
CA VAL A 332 10.95 -14.10 -0.85
C VAL A 332 10.84 -13.09 -2.01
N ILE A 333 11.02 -11.80 -1.75
CA ILE A 333 11.03 -10.78 -2.82
C ILE A 333 12.14 -11.06 -3.83
N ARG A 334 13.34 -11.46 -3.38
CA ARG A 334 14.44 -11.81 -4.27
C ARG A 334 14.07 -12.98 -5.18
N LYS A 335 13.48 -14.05 -4.67
CA LYS A 335 13.00 -15.20 -5.48
C LYS A 335 11.97 -14.77 -6.53
N VAL A 336 11.04 -13.87 -6.17
CA VAL A 336 10.05 -13.33 -7.10
C VAL A 336 10.74 -12.58 -8.24
N LEU A 337 11.72 -11.74 -7.93
CA LEU A 337 12.47 -10.98 -8.91
C LEU A 337 13.34 -11.85 -9.81
N GLU A 338 14.02 -12.86 -9.27
CA GLU A 338 14.80 -13.83 -10.05
C GLU A 338 13.96 -14.59 -11.07
N ASN A 339 12.70 -14.84 -10.77
CA ASN A 339 11.77 -15.50 -11.69
C ASN A 339 11.19 -14.59 -12.78
N ASN A 340 11.18 -13.28 -12.59
CA ASN A 340 10.43 -12.33 -13.43
C ASN A 340 11.25 -11.19 -14.02
N SER A 341 12.51 -11.05 -13.64
CA SER A 341 13.35 -9.91 -14.02
C SER A 341 14.81 -10.32 -14.24
N TYR A 342 15.55 -9.50 -14.95
CA TYR A 342 16.98 -9.74 -15.18
C TYR A 342 17.81 -9.03 -14.10
N LYS A 343 18.80 -9.73 -13.53
CA LYS A 343 19.74 -9.12 -12.60
C LYS A 343 20.66 -8.15 -13.36
N LYS A 344 20.82 -6.94 -12.89
CA LYS A 344 21.72 -5.94 -13.46
C LYS A 344 23.16 -6.45 -13.47
N GLY A 345 23.83 -6.33 -14.58
CA GLY A 345 25.26 -6.69 -14.71
C GLY A 345 25.54 -8.15 -15.11
N ARG A 346 24.56 -8.88 -15.62
CA ARG A 346 24.78 -10.13 -16.37
C ARG A 346 24.66 -9.95 -17.86
#